data_797fd8dc943b507b761b6fc99ec14666
#
_entry.id   797fd8dc943b507b761b6fc99ec14666
#
_cell.length_a   1.000
_cell.length_b   1.000
_cell.length_c   1.000
_cell.angle_alpha   90.00
_cell.angle_beta   90.00
_cell.angle_gamma   90.00
#
_symmetry.space_group_name_H-M   'P 1'
#
loop_
_entity.id
_entity.type
_entity.pdbx_description
1 polymer ?
#
loop_
_entity_poly.entity_id
_entity_poly.type
_entity_poly.pdbx_seq_one_letter_code
_entity_poly.pdbx_strand_id
1 'polypeptide(L)'
;LSLVGSEMCIRDRQICMALGARGQLLEYASTYGRIMFVSQPMFMMQTIFYNFFITAEKPSYSLRMSLISGVINIVFDYLFIGVMHYGVAGAAVATAMGEYVGGLVPLIYFARKNNSSRLRLVKPVWRKDILLKTCLNGSSEFMTNASSSVVNMLYNTQLMHLAGADGVAAYGAVMYVNFIFVATFLGYAIGCAPVISYHYGAGNHCLLYTSDAADDRI
;
A
#
# COMPACT_ATOMS: atom_id res chain seq x y z
N LEU A 1 17.06 15.43 -17.81
CA LEU A 1 16.45 14.12 -17.50
C LEU A 1 17.50 13.04 -17.19
N SER A 2 18.67 13.02 -17.88
CA SER A 2 19.72 12.00 -17.64
C SER A 2 20.47 12.21 -16.31
N LEU A 3 20.69 13.42 -15.87
CA LEU A 3 21.38 13.75 -14.62
C LEU A 3 20.56 13.36 -13.38
N VAL A 4 19.27 13.63 -13.39
CA VAL A 4 18.35 13.23 -12.31
C VAL A 4 18.24 11.70 -12.25
N GLY A 5 18.23 11.01 -13.38
CA GLY A 5 18.24 9.55 -13.44
C GLY A 5 19.54 8.93 -12.90
N SER A 6 20.71 9.53 -13.15
CA SER A 6 21.98 9.01 -12.65
C SER A 6 22.16 9.23 -11.14
N GLU A 7 21.73 10.35 -10.59
CA GLU A 7 21.77 10.61 -9.14
C GLU A 7 20.79 9.72 -8.37
N MET A 8 19.59 9.49 -8.88
CA MET A 8 18.67 8.47 -8.32
C MET A 8 19.33 7.09 -8.33
N CYS A 9 19.97 6.70 -9.44
CA CYS A 9 20.67 5.43 -9.55
C CYS A 9 21.74 5.19 -8.49
N ILE A 10 22.54 6.21 -8.18
CA ILE A 10 23.61 6.12 -7.18
C ILE A 10 23.03 6.02 -5.77
N ARG A 11 21.99 6.79 -5.47
CA ARG A 11 21.30 6.80 -4.18
C ARG A 11 20.58 5.47 -3.89
N ASP A 12 19.86 4.93 -4.87
CA ASP A 12 19.15 3.66 -4.72
C ASP A 12 20.12 2.51 -4.45
N ARG A 13 21.26 2.50 -5.14
CA ARG A 13 22.31 1.52 -4.93
C ARG A 13 22.96 1.63 -3.56
N GLN A 14 23.18 2.84 -3.06
CA GLN A 14 23.73 3.06 -1.71
C GLN A 14 22.75 2.63 -0.63
N ILE A 15 21.45 2.89 -0.80
CA ILE A 15 20.41 2.43 0.11
C ILE A 15 20.34 0.91 0.12
N CYS A 16 20.33 0.26 -1.03
CA CYS A 16 20.33 -1.20 -1.13
C CYS A 16 21.59 -1.83 -0.49
N MET A 17 22.76 -1.21 -0.66
CA MET A 17 23.99 -1.64 0.00
C MET A 17 23.94 -1.47 1.52
N ALA A 18 23.40 -0.36 2.00
CA ALA A 18 23.21 -0.11 3.44
C ALA A 18 22.24 -1.11 4.07
N LEU A 19 21.24 -1.59 3.30
CA LEU A 19 20.30 -2.63 3.69
C LEU A 19 20.88 -4.06 3.58
N GLY A 20 22.16 -4.20 3.18
CA GLY A 20 22.87 -5.48 3.15
C GLY A 20 22.82 -6.21 1.79
N ALA A 21 22.24 -5.63 0.75
CA ALA A 21 22.25 -6.24 -0.57
C ALA A 21 23.66 -6.22 -1.19
N ARG A 22 24.13 -7.37 -1.70
CA ARG A 22 25.47 -7.53 -2.32
C ARG A 22 25.37 -8.38 -3.60
N GLY A 23 26.29 -8.17 -4.54
CA GLY A 23 26.39 -8.95 -5.78
C GLY A 23 25.14 -8.83 -6.65
N GLN A 24 24.65 -9.94 -7.18
CA GLN A 24 23.47 -10.01 -8.05
C GLN A 24 22.19 -9.50 -7.35
N LEU A 25 22.07 -9.73 -6.04
CA LEU A 25 20.92 -9.23 -5.26
C LEU A 25 20.82 -7.71 -5.28
N LEU A 26 21.97 -7.02 -5.28
CA LEU A 26 22.02 -5.55 -5.35
C LEU A 26 21.47 -5.03 -6.69
N GLU A 27 21.79 -5.71 -7.79
CA GLU A 27 21.32 -5.34 -9.12
C GLU A 27 19.81 -5.54 -9.26
N TYR A 28 19.30 -6.69 -8.81
CA TYR A 28 17.87 -6.97 -8.80
C TYR A 28 17.10 -6.02 -7.88
N ALA A 29 17.57 -5.78 -6.66
CA ALA A 29 16.93 -4.89 -5.71
C ALA A 29 16.90 -3.44 -6.22
N SER A 30 17.98 -2.95 -6.84
CA SER A 30 18.03 -1.60 -7.38
C SER A 30 17.10 -1.42 -8.59
N THR A 31 17.01 -2.43 -9.45
CA THR A 31 16.10 -2.39 -10.62
C THR A 31 14.64 -2.44 -10.18
N TYR A 32 14.30 -3.36 -9.27
CA TYR A 32 12.97 -3.46 -8.69
C TYR A 32 12.57 -2.16 -7.97
N GLY A 33 13.44 -1.67 -7.10
CA GLY A 33 13.21 -0.46 -6.32
C GLY A 33 12.92 0.76 -7.19
N ARG A 34 13.67 0.96 -8.29
CA ARG A 34 13.42 2.08 -9.22
C ARG A 34 12.04 2.06 -9.83
N ILE A 35 11.62 0.89 -10.33
CA ILE A 35 10.31 0.74 -10.95
C ILE A 35 9.22 1.03 -9.92
N MET A 36 9.37 0.49 -8.70
CA MET A 36 8.42 0.71 -7.61
C MET A 36 8.38 2.18 -7.15
N PHE A 37 9.54 2.88 -7.08
CA PHE A 37 9.54 4.30 -6.73
C PHE A 37 8.80 5.17 -7.75
N VAL A 38 8.88 4.82 -9.05
CA VAL A 38 8.14 5.53 -10.09
C VAL A 38 6.64 5.26 -9.99
N SER A 39 6.23 4.06 -9.60
CA SER A 39 4.82 3.70 -9.44
C SER A 39 4.22 4.13 -8.09
N GLN A 40 5.03 4.44 -7.09
CA GLN A 40 4.60 4.81 -5.73
C GLN A 40 3.51 5.90 -5.68
N PRO A 41 3.56 6.99 -6.48
CA PRO A 41 2.46 7.96 -6.51
C PRO A 41 1.13 7.35 -6.93
N MET A 42 1.14 6.38 -7.85
CA MET A 42 -0.08 5.68 -8.31
C MET A 42 -0.62 4.75 -7.23
N PHE A 43 0.24 4.05 -6.51
CA PHE A 43 -0.13 3.27 -5.33
C PHE A 43 -0.78 4.12 -4.24
N MET A 44 -0.22 5.30 -3.95
CA MET A 44 -0.82 6.24 -3.01
C MET A 44 -2.22 6.70 -3.48
N MET A 45 -2.36 7.04 -4.75
CA MET A 45 -3.65 7.41 -5.33
C MET A 45 -4.65 6.25 -5.28
N GLN A 46 -4.24 5.04 -5.59
CA GLN A 46 -5.06 3.83 -5.49
C GLN A 46 -5.61 3.67 -4.07
N THR A 47 -4.77 3.76 -3.06
CA THR A 47 -5.16 3.61 -1.66
C THR A 47 -6.14 4.72 -1.22
N ILE A 48 -5.88 5.97 -1.61
CA ILE A 48 -6.75 7.11 -1.31
C ILE A 48 -8.13 6.90 -1.97
N PHE A 49 -8.18 6.53 -3.23
CA PHE A 49 -9.45 6.36 -3.94
C PHE A 49 -10.24 5.15 -3.47
N TYR A 50 -9.58 4.07 -3.01
CA TYR A 50 -10.29 2.96 -2.38
C TYR A 50 -11.02 3.41 -1.13
N ASN A 51 -10.38 4.21 -0.28
CA ASN A 51 -11.03 4.81 0.88
C ASN A 51 -12.15 5.79 0.48
N PHE A 52 -11.98 6.56 -0.59
CA PHE A 52 -13.03 7.46 -1.09
C PHE A 52 -14.26 6.71 -1.59
N PHE A 53 -14.11 5.55 -2.24
CA PHE A 53 -15.26 4.73 -2.62
C PHE A 53 -16.03 4.22 -1.41
N ILE A 54 -15.33 3.83 -0.34
CA ILE A 54 -15.96 3.39 0.91
C ILE A 54 -16.73 4.55 1.55
N THR A 55 -16.10 5.72 1.68
CA THR A 55 -16.73 6.94 2.21
C THR A 55 -17.89 7.44 1.33
N ALA A 56 -17.84 7.20 0.02
CA ALA A 56 -18.91 7.53 -0.93
C ALA A 56 -20.08 6.54 -0.92
N GLU A 57 -20.15 5.64 0.07
CA GLU A 57 -21.17 4.59 0.20
C GLU A 57 -21.17 3.60 -1.00
N LYS A 58 -20.03 3.41 -1.62
CA LYS A 58 -19.83 2.52 -2.79
C LYS A 58 -18.71 1.50 -2.60
N PRO A 59 -18.70 0.71 -1.52
CA PRO A 59 -17.63 -0.25 -1.23
C PRO A 59 -17.48 -1.31 -2.34
N SER A 60 -18.56 -1.65 -3.03
CA SER A 60 -18.53 -2.60 -4.16
C SER A 60 -17.65 -2.12 -5.32
N TYR A 61 -17.52 -0.81 -5.53
CA TYR A 61 -16.60 -0.26 -6.53
C TYR A 61 -15.16 -0.38 -6.08
N SER A 62 -14.87 -0.14 -4.80
CA SER A 62 -13.53 -0.36 -4.22
C SER A 62 -13.10 -1.81 -4.41
N LEU A 63 -13.96 -2.77 -4.08
CA LEU A 63 -13.70 -4.20 -4.25
C LEU A 63 -13.44 -4.56 -5.73
N ARG A 64 -14.30 -4.10 -6.64
CA ARG A 64 -14.13 -4.37 -8.08
C ARG A 64 -12.81 -3.82 -8.60
N MET A 65 -12.43 -2.58 -8.23
CA MET A 65 -11.17 -1.99 -8.65
C MET A 65 -9.97 -2.73 -8.09
N SER A 66 -10.02 -3.15 -6.82
CA SER A 66 -8.99 -3.97 -6.20
C SER A 66 -8.82 -5.32 -6.91
N LEU A 67 -9.93 -6.01 -7.21
CA LEU A 67 -9.89 -7.27 -7.96
C LEU A 67 -9.35 -7.10 -9.38
N ILE A 68 -9.78 -6.07 -10.11
CA ILE A 68 -9.27 -5.78 -11.46
C ILE A 68 -7.77 -5.50 -11.43
N SER A 69 -7.30 -4.66 -10.49
CA SER A 69 -5.88 -4.36 -10.31
C SER A 69 -5.08 -5.64 -10.00
N GLY A 70 -5.58 -6.49 -9.11
CA GLY A 70 -4.95 -7.78 -8.78
C GLY A 70 -4.91 -8.76 -9.94
N VAL A 71 -6.00 -8.89 -10.70
CA VAL A 71 -6.05 -9.75 -11.90
C VAL A 71 -5.06 -9.25 -12.96
N ILE A 72 -4.99 -7.94 -13.17
CA ILE A 72 -4.03 -7.34 -14.11
C ILE A 72 -2.61 -7.66 -13.66
N ASN A 73 -2.29 -7.49 -12.38
CA ASN A 73 -0.97 -7.86 -11.85
C ASN A 73 -0.65 -9.33 -12.14
N ILE A 74 -1.54 -10.27 -11.80
CA ILE A 74 -1.34 -11.71 -12.04
C ILE A 74 -1.13 -12.02 -13.53
N VAL A 75 -1.94 -11.44 -14.41
CA VAL A 75 -1.84 -11.67 -15.86
C VAL A 75 -0.51 -11.16 -16.42
N PHE A 76 -0.09 -9.97 -15.99
CA PHE A 76 1.18 -9.40 -16.44
C PHE A 76 2.39 -10.09 -15.79
N ASP A 77 2.28 -10.58 -14.55
CA ASP A 77 3.30 -11.43 -13.93
C ASP A 77 3.51 -12.69 -14.74
N TYR A 78 2.43 -13.39 -15.11
CA TYR A 78 2.52 -14.56 -15.97
C TYR A 78 3.16 -14.23 -17.33
N LEU A 79 2.77 -13.11 -17.94
CA LEU A 79 3.29 -12.70 -19.24
C LEU A 79 4.78 -12.33 -19.17
N PHE A 80 5.17 -11.48 -18.23
CA PHE A 80 6.54 -10.94 -18.17
C PHE A 80 7.53 -11.93 -17.54
N ILE A 81 7.11 -12.71 -16.57
CA ILE A 81 7.98 -13.69 -15.92
C ILE A 81 7.90 -15.03 -16.65
N GLY A 82 6.69 -15.53 -16.92
CA GLY A 82 6.49 -16.87 -17.49
C GLY A 82 6.80 -16.95 -18.98
N VAL A 83 6.36 -15.97 -19.78
CA VAL A 83 6.51 -16.00 -21.24
C VAL A 83 7.74 -15.22 -21.71
N MET A 84 7.93 -13.99 -21.20
CA MET A 84 9.00 -13.12 -21.68
C MET A 84 10.31 -13.25 -20.91
N HIS A 85 10.31 -13.97 -19.78
CA HIS A 85 11.49 -14.25 -18.95
C HIS A 85 12.25 -13.00 -18.46
N TYR A 86 11.55 -11.89 -18.21
CA TYR A 86 12.14 -10.64 -17.71
C TYR A 86 12.53 -10.70 -16.22
N GLY A 87 12.27 -11.84 -15.53
CA GLY A 87 12.65 -12.04 -14.14
C GLY A 87 12.09 -10.99 -13.20
N VAL A 88 12.93 -10.48 -12.30
CA VAL A 88 12.54 -9.52 -11.26
C VAL A 88 12.05 -8.18 -11.82
N ALA A 89 12.62 -7.72 -12.93
CA ALA A 89 12.16 -6.51 -13.59
C ALA A 89 10.73 -6.65 -14.14
N GLY A 90 10.41 -7.84 -14.69
CA GLY A 90 9.06 -8.17 -15.15
C GLY A 90 8.03 -8.11 -14.01
N ALA A 91 8.35 -8.68 -12.84
CA ALA A 91 7.52 -8.61 -11.65
C ALA A 91 7.24 -7.17 -11.21
N ALA A 92 8.28 -6.33 -11.18
CA ALA A 92 8.12 -4.92 -10.81
C ALA A 92 7.22 -4.15 -11.77
N VAL A 93 7.36 -4.38 -13.08
CA VAL A 93 6.53 -3.75 -14.12
C VAL A 93 5.08 -4.22 -14.01
N ALA A 94 4.84 -5.51 -13.80
CA ALA A 94 3.49 -6.06 -13.62
C ALA A 94 2.78 -5.46 -12.42
N THR A 95 3.48 -5.34 -11.29
CA THR A 95 2.96 -4.67 -10.08
C THR A 95 2.64 -3.20 -10.37
N ALA A 96 3.56 -2.47 -10.99
CA ALA A 96 3.35 -1.08 -11.37
C ALA A 96 2.11 -0.91 -12.28
N MET A 97 1.91 -1.80 -13.26
CA MET A 97 0.72 -1.75 -14.13
C MET A 97 -0.59 -1.93 -13.35
N GLY A 98 -0.62 -2.86 -12.39
CA GLY A 98 -1.75 -3.02 -11.48
C GLY A 98 -2.04 -1.74 -10.69
N GLU A 99 -1.01 -1.10 -10.14
CA GLU A 99 -1.12 0.17 -9.40
C GLU A 99 -1.58 1.33 -10.28
N TYR A 100 -1.07 1.43 -11.52
CA TYR A 100 -1.51 2.45 -12.48
C TYR A 100 -2.99 2.31 -12.82
N VAL A 101 -3.47 1.11 -13.05
CA VAL A 101 -4.90 0.87 -13.31
C VAL A 101 -5.72 1.17 -12.07
N GLY A 102 -5.29 0.67 -10.89
CA GLY A 102 -5.96 0.91 -9.62
C GLY A 102 -6.00 2.39 -9.19
N GLY A 103 -5.04 3.21 -9.61
CA GLY A 103 -5.00 4.65 -9.33
C GLY A 103 -5.70 5.51 -10.38
N LEU A 104 -5.46 5.28 -11.68
CA LEU A 104 -5.98 6.12 -12.76
C LEU A 104 -7.48 5.92 -13.02
N VAL A 105 -7.98 4.68 -12.97
CA VAL A 105 -9.40 4.42 -13.25
C VAL A 105 -10.31 5.09 -12.23
N PRO A 106 -10.08 4.99 -10.91
CA PRO A 106 -10.84 5.76 -9.93
C PRO A 106 -10.67 7.29 -10.09
N LEU A 107 -9.47 7.77 -10.41
CA LEU A 107 -9.25 9.19 -10.68
C LEU A 107 -10.15 9.69 -11.79
N ILE A 108 -10.21 8.98 -12.92
CA ILE A 108 -11.09 9.30 -14.06
C ILE A 108 -12.56 9.25 -13.63
N TYR A 109 -12.93 8.26 -12.82
CA TYR A 109 -14.30 8.14 -12.30
C TYR A 109 -14.73 9.36 -11.49
N PHE A 110 -13.91 9.80 -10.54
CA PHE A 110 -14.21 10.97 -9.69
C PHE A 110 -14.05 12.31 -10.42
N ALA A 111 -13.22 12.37 -11.49
CA ALA A 111 -13.06 13.55 -12.33
C ALA A 111 -14.24 13.78 -13.27
N ARG A 112 -15.00 12.74 -13.63
CA ARG A 112 -16.16 12.86 -14.51
C ARG A 112 -17.30 13.61 -13.82
N LYS A 113 -17.87 14.64 -14.51
CA LYS A 113 -18.99 15.45 -14.01
C LYS A 113 -20.28 14.66 -13.78
N ASN A 114 -20.46 13.56 -14.49
CA ASN A 114 -21.68 12.73 -14.48
C ASN A 114 -21.53 11.45 -13.65
N ASN A 115 -20.71 11.47 -12.61
CA ASN A 115 -20.64 10.34 -11.70
C ASN A 115 -21.83 10.35 -10.73
N SER A 116 -22.31 9.17 -10.35
CA SER A 116 -23.42 9.01 -9.40
C SER A 116 -22.97 9.08 -7.94
N SER A 117 -21.75 9.56 -7.68
CA SER A 117 -21.18 9.72 -6.34
C SER A 117 -21.49 11.10 -5.75
N ARG A 118 -21.71 11.16 -4.43
CA ARG A 118 -21.79 12.43 -3.68
C ARG A 118 -20.43 13.14 -3.62
N LEU A 119 -19.32 12.37 -3.72
CA LEU A 119 -17.96 12.93 -3.76
C LEU A 119 -17.55 13.22 -5.20
N ARG A 120 -17.00 14.40 -5.41
CA ARG A 120 -16.47 14.86 -6.71
C ARG A 120 -15.13 15.54 -6.51
N LEU A 121 -14.23 15.40 -7.45
CA LEU A 121 -13.01 16.20 -7.49
C LEU A 121 -13.38 17.65 -7.85
N VAL A 122 -13.08 18.55 -6.94
CA VAL A 122 -13.20 20.01 -7.13
C VAL A 122 -11.81 20.62 -7.20
N LYS A 123 -11.72 21.88 -7.62
CA LYS A 123 -10.44 22.61 -7.62
C LYS A 123 -9.86 22.62 -6.20
N PRO A 124 -8.57 22.30 -6.02
CA PRO A 124 -7.96 22.26 -4.71
C PRO A 124 -7.95 23.67 -4.08
N VAL A 125 -8.44 23.76 -2.85
CA VAL A 125 -8.36 24.97 -2.03
C VAL A 125 -7.32 24.72 -0.94
N TRP A 126 -6.30 25.58 -0.91
CA TRP A 126 -5.23 25.47 0.06
C TRP A 126 -5.70 25.93 1.45
N ARG A 127 -5.91 25.00 2.37
CA ARG A 127 -6.33 25.27 3.76
C ARG A 127 -5.28 24.69 4.71
N LYS A 128 -4.45 25.57 5.25
CA LYS A 128 -3.35 25.21 6.15
C LYS A 128 -3.81 24.43 7.38
N ASP A 129 -4.94 24.81 7.98
CA ASP A 129 -5.48 24.17 9.18
C ASP A 129 -5.84 22.69 8.94
N ILE A 130 -6.47 22.40 7.81
CA ILE A 130 -6.84 21.03 7.45
C ILE A 130 -5.58 20.23 7.13
N LEU A 131 -4.64 20.80 6.38
CA LEU A 131 -3.39 20.15 6.04
C LEU A 131 -2.60 19.79 7.30
N LEU A 132 -2.45 20.72 8.25
CA LEU A 132 -1.73 20.48 9.49
C LEU A 132 -2.38 19.36 10.31
N LYS A 133 -3.71 19.40 10.48
CA LYS A 133 -4.45 18.33 11.17
C LYS A 133 -4.28 16.97 10.51
N THR A 134 -4.32 16.91 9.17
CA THR A 134 -4.11 15.67 8.43
C THR A 134 -2.68 15.15 8.60
N CYS A 135 -1.67 16.04 8.54
CA CYS A 135 -0.28 15.65 8.78
C CYS A 135 -0.06 15.15 10.21
N LEU A 136 -0.62 15.81 11.21
CA LEU A 136 -0.51 15.39 12.61
C LEU A 136 -1.19 14.04 12.85
N ASN A 137 -2.36 13.81 12.27
CA ASN A 137 -3.07 12.54 12.37
C ASN A 137 -2.30 11.42 11.64
N GLY A 138 -1.78 11.69 10.45
CA GLY A 138 -0.99 10.75 9.67
C GLY A 138 0.39 10.46 10.26
N SER A 139 0.94 11.35 11.10
CA SER A 139 2.26 11.15 11.72
C SER A 139 2.30 9.95 12.67
N SER A 140 1.21 9.67 13.38
CA SER A 140 1.07 8.50 14.24
C SER A 140 1.19 7.19 13.43
N GLU A 141 0.44 7.11 12.34
CA GLU A 141 0.47 5.96 11.43
C GLU A 141 1.85 5.81 10.75
N PHE A 142 2.45 6.93 10.35
CA PHE A 142 3.80 6.94 9.80
C PHE A 142 4.83 6.38 10.81
N MET A 143 4.77 6.80 12.07
CA MET A 143 5.67 6.31 13.12
C MET A 143 5.50 4.82 13.37
N THR A 144 4.26 4.31 13.40
CA THR A 144 3.97 2.88 13.54
C THR A 144 4.58 2.07 12.40
N ASN A 145 4.35 2.49 11.16
CA ASN A 145 4.88 1.81 9.98
C ASN A 145 6.41 1.91 9.89
N ALA A 146 7.00 3.05 10.25
CA ALA A 146 8.44 3.24 10.29
C ALA A 146 9.09 2.34 11.36
N SER A 147 8.51 2.27 12.55
CA SER A 147 8.97 1.39 13.63
C SER A 147 8.92 -0.09 13.21
N SER A 148 7.82 -0.52 12.60
CA SER A 148 7.68 -1.89 12.09
C SER A 148 8.73 -2.21 11.03
N SER A 149 9.04 -1.26 10.15
CA SER A 149 10.07 -1.42 9.11
C SER A 149 11.47 -1.57 9.72
N VAL A 150 11.79 -0.76 10.73
CA VAL A 150 13.08 -0.85 11.46
C VAL A 150 13.20 -2.18 12.18
N VAL A 151 12.13 -2.62 12.87
CA VAL A 151 12.10 -3.92 13.55
C VAL A 151 12.33 -5.06 12.56
N ASN A 152 11.62 -5.08 11.43
CA ASN A 152 11.81 -6.09 10.39
C ASN A 152 13.25 -6.11 9.83
N MET A 153 13.85 -4.94 9.64
CA MET A 153 15.24 -4.83 9.19
C MET A 153 16.22 -5.43 10.23
N LEU A 154 16.02 -5.12 11.51
CA LEU A 154 16.84 -5.68 12.59
C LEU A 154 16.68 -7.19 12.70
N TYR A 155 15.45 -7.72 12.60
CA TYR A 155 15.21 -9.16 12.60
C TYR A 155 15.92 -9.85 11.44
N ASN A 156 15.79 -9.34 10.21
CA ASN A 156 16.47 -9.91 9.04
C ASN A 156 17.99 -9.89 9.20
N THR A 157 18.55 -8.81 9.75
CA THR A 157 19.99 -8.71 9.98
C THR A 157 20.47 -9.73 11.01
N GLN A 158 19.76 -9.87 12.14
CA GLN A 158 20.10 -10.84 13.18
C GLN A 158 19.94 -12.28 12.70
N LEU A 159 18.89 -12.59 11.97
CA LEU A 159 18.68 -13.92 11.41
C LEU A 159 19.74 -14.29 10.38
N MET A 160 20.18 -13.33 9.57
CA MET A 160 21.29 -13.56 8.63
C MET A 160 22.59 -13.90 9.38
N HIS A 161 22.85 -13.27 10.53
CA HIS A 161 24.04 -13.56 11.35
C HIS A 161 23.95 -14.90 12.08
N LEU A 162 22.77 -15.27 12.59
CA LEU A 162 22.59 -16.46 13.43
C LEU A 162 22.32 -17.74 12.65
N ALA A 163 21.51 -17.68 11.61
CA ALA A 163 20.99 -18.82 10.86
C ALA A 163 21.23 -18.74 9.34
N GLY A 164 21.89 -17.68 8.87
CA GLY A 164 22.20 -17.50 7.45
C GLY A 164 20.94 -17.29 6.59
N ALA A 165 21.07 -17.61 5.29
CA ALA A 165 19.99 -17.44 4.31
C ALA A 165 18.73 -18.27 4.61
N ASP A 166 18.90 -19.46 5.16
CA ASP A 166 17.79 -20.36 5.52
C ASP A 166 16.92 -19.78 6.64
N GLY A 167 17.55 -19.12 7.62
CA GLY A 167 16.82 -18.43 8.70
C GLY A 167 15.98 -17.26 8.18
N VAL A 168 16.52 -16.49 7.26
CA VAL A 168 15.79 -15.37 6.62
C VAL A 168 14.64 -15.90 5.76
N ALA A 169 14.83 -16.99 5.03
CA ALA A 169 13.78 -17.63 4.23
C ALA A 169 12.64 -18.17 5.10
N ALA A 170 12.97 -18.84 6.22
CA ALA A 170 11.98 -19.33 7.17
C ALA A 170 11.16 -18.17 7.80
N TYR A 171 11.84 -17.08 8.19
CA TYR A 171 11.17 -15.88 8.69
C TYR A 171 10.25 -15.27 7.62
N GLY A 172 10.70 -15.21 6.38
CA GLY A 172 9.86 -14.75 5.26
C GLY A 172 8.56 -15.56 5.14
N ALA A 173 8.62 -16.88 5.24
CA ALA A 173 7.43 -17.73 5.22
C ALA A 173 6.45 -17.41 6.38
N VAL A 174 6.97 -17.21 7.58
CA VAL A 174 6.16 -16.81 8.76
C VAL A 174 5.51 -15.43 8.51
N MET A 175 6.26 -14.48 7.93
CA MET A 175 5.75 -13.15 7.63
C MET A 175 4.64 -13.17 6.58
N TYR A 176 4.67 -14.06 5.58
CA TYR A 176 3.55 -14.24 4.66
C TYR A 176 2.26 -14.69 5.36
N VAL A 177 2.35 -15.65 6.28
CA VAL A 177 1.21 -16.09 7.08
C VAL A 177 0.67 -14.94 7.93
N ASN A 178 1.57 -14.23 8.63
CA ASN A 178 1.21 -13.05 9.43
C ASN A 178 0.51 -11.98 8.58
N PHE A 179 0.99 -11.73 7.36
CA PHE A 179 0.41 -10.75 6.45
C PHE A 179 -1.05 -11.08 6.09
N ILE A 180 -1.38 -12.36 5.88
CA ILE A 180 -2.76 -12.79 5.60
C ILE A 180 -3.68 -12.43 6.76
N PHE A 181 -3.27 -12.72 8.00
CA PHE A 181 -4.06 -12.38 9.19
C PHE A 181 -4.21 -10.86 9.35
N VAL A 182 -3.10 -10.12 9.28
CA VAL A 182 -3.11 -8.65 9.39
C VAL A 182 -3.98 -8.02 8.31
N ALA A 183 -3.89 -8.49 7.06
CA ALA A 183 -4.71 -7.98 5.96
C ALA A 183 -6.21 -8.23 6.20
N THR A 184 -6.56 -9.39 6.76
CA THR A 184 -7.95 -9.73 7.12
C THR A 184 -8.49 -8.80 8.20
N PHE A 185 -7.74 -8.61 9.27
CA PHE A 185 -8.15 -7.72 10.39
C PHE A 185 -8.23 -6.27 9.96
N LEU A 186 -7.24 -5.78 9.18
CA LEU A 186 -7.27 -4.42 8.64
C LEU A 186 -8.45 -4.23 7.68
N GLY A 187 -8.75 -5.22 6.83
CA GLY A 187 -9.91 -5.18 5.95
C GLY A 187 -11.21 -5.05 6.71
N TYR A 188 -11.36 -5.80 7.79
CA TYR A 188 -12.51 -5.69 8.70
C TYR A 188 -12.58 -4.31 9.36
N ALA A 189 -11.49 -3.83 9.95
CA ALA A 189 -11.44 -2.52 10.61
C ALA A 189 -11.79 -1.37 9.66
N ILE A 190 -11.21 -1.36 8.45
CA ILE A 190 -11.50 -0.35 7.42
C ILE A 190 -12.96 -0.44 6.97
N GLY A 191 -13.52 -1.65 6.86
CA GLY A 191 -14.92 -1.86 6.49
C GLY A 191 -15.91 -1.38 7.56
N CYS A 192 -15.58 -1.54 8.84
CA CYS A 192 -16.42 -1.10 9.96
C CYS A 192 -16.33 0.40 10.24
N ALA A 193 -15.20 1.04 9.96
CA ALA A 193 -14.97 2.46 10.26
C ALA A 193 -16.06 3.43 9.76
N PRO A 194 -16.59 3.33 8.52
CA PRO A 194 -17.68 4.20 8.05
C PRO A 194 -18.99 3.98 8.80
N VAL A 195 -19.30 2.72 9.17
CA VAL A 195 -20.52 2.37 9.90
C VAL A 195 -20.48 2.99 11.31
N ILE A 196 -19.34 2.82 11.99
CA ILE A 196 -19.10 3.41 13.32
C ILE A 196 -19.18 4.94 13.25
N SER A 197 -18.51 5.55 12.27
CA SER A 197 -18.53 7.01 12.08
C SER A 197 -19.93 7.56 11.80
N TYR A 198 -20.74 6.84 11.02
CA TYR A 198 -22.13 7.21 10.73
C TYR A 198 -22.98 7.19 12.00
N HIS A 199 -22.93 6.09 12.77
CA HIS A 199 -23.71 5.96 14.00
C HIS A 199 -23.26 6.90 15.11
N TYR A 200 -21.96 7.20 15.18
CA TYR A 200 -21.42 8.23 16.06
C TYR A 200 -21.99 9.62 15.71
N GLY A 201 -21.97 9.99 14.43
CA GLY A 201 -22.54 11.25 13.97
C GLY A 201 -24.04 11.35 14.11
N ALA A 202 -24.76 10.22 14.09
CA ALA A 202 -26.21 10.14 14.30
C ALA A 202 -26.62 10.11 15.79
N GLY A 203 -25.67 10.07 16.73
CA GLY A 203 -25.94 10.00 18.17
C GLY A 203 -26.43 8.64 18.66
N ASN A 204 -26.30 7.58 17.86
CA ASN A 204 -26.73 6.23 18.21
C ASN A 204 -25.69 5.52 19.11
N HIS A 205 -25.56 5.97 20.34
CA HIS A 205 -24.58 5.46 21.31
C HIS A 205 -24.79 4.00 21.71
N CYS A 206 -26.01 3.49 21.62
CA CYS A 206 -26.33 2.11 21.98
C CYS A 206 -25.56 1.08 21.10
N LEU A 207 -25.46 1.33 19.80
CA LEU A 207 -24.77 0.44 18.85
C LEU A 207 -23.24 0.55 19.00
N LEU A 208 -22.75 1.74 19.35
CA LEU A 208 -21.33 1.96 19.68
C LEU A 208 -20.93 1.21 20.94
N TYR A 209 -21.75 1.27 21.98
CA TYR A 209 -21.48 0.57 23.24
C TYR A 209 -21.50 -0.95 23.10
N THR A 210 -22.37 -1.51 22.24
CA THR A 210 -22.41 -2.95 21.97
C THR A 210 -21.17 -3.41 21.19
N SER A 211 -20.59 -2.60 20.30
CA SER A 211 -19.37 -2.93 19.60
C SER A 211 -18.12 -2.79 20.48
N ASP A 212 -18.09 -1.82 21.39
CA ASP A 212 -17.03 -1.64 22.38
C ASP A 212 -17.01 -2.75 23.43
N ALA A 213 -18.19 -3.14 23.91
CA ALA A 213 -18.35 -4.28 24.85
C ALA A 213 -18.00 -5.66 24.22
N ALA A 214 -17.95 -5.79 22.91
CA ALA A 214 -17.46 -6.97 22.24
C ALA A 214 -15.93 -6.99 22.18
N ASP A 215 -15.26 -5.85 22.17
CA ASP A 215 -13.81 -5.70 22.16
C ASP A 215 -13.22 -6.00 23.56
N ASP A 216 -13.92 -5.61 24.61
CA ASP A 216 -13.53 -5.88 26.01
C ASP A 216 -13.63 -7.36 26.44
N ARG A 217 -14.16 -8.24 25.59
CA ARG A 217 -14.32 -9.68 25.86
C ARG A 217 -13.29 -10.59 25.19
N ILE A 218 -12.38 -10.04 24.40
CA ILE A 218 -11.27 -10.74 23.76
C ILE A 218 -9.97 -10.40 24.47
#